data_c077a022df56e4962f2b69682e5f299e
#
_entry.id   c077a022df56e4962f2b69682e5f299e
#
_cell.length_a   1.000
_cell.length_b   1.000
_cell.length_c   1.000
_cell.angle_alpha   90.00
_cell.angle_beta   90.00
_cell.angle_gamma   90.00
#
_symmetry.space_group_name_H-M   'P 1'
#
loop_
_entity.id
_entity.type
_entity.pdbx_description
1 polymer ?
#
loop_
_entity_poly.entity_id
_entity_poly.type
_entity_poly.pdbx_seq_one_letter_code
_entity_poly.pdbx_strand_id
1 'polypeptide(L)'
;VHHFALLLGYGAAAINPYLAFETIEDLIDQGVLTGLTKPKAIRNFVKASTKGVLKIMSKMGISTVASYTGAQVFEAIGLSEELVDEYFTGTTSRISGVGLDVLAEEVAARHRFAYLDRPEEAPHRDLWAGGEYQWRREGEHHLFNPETVFKLQHATRTKRYDIFKEYTTRVDDQARKLATLRGLFELKDGLRPPVPIEEVEPVSEIVKRFSTGAMSYGSISMEAHETPASAMNRIGGKANTGEG
;
A
#
# COMPACT_ATOMS: atom_id res chain seq x y z
N VAL A 1 15.40 -1.60 -0.64
CA VAL A 1 15.70 -2.46 -1.81
C VAL A 1 15.40 -1.73 -3.10
N HIS A 2 14.22 -1.15 -3.25
CA HIS A 2 13.82 -0.46 -4.48
C HIS A 2 14.79 0.70 -4.84
N HIS A 3 15.20 1.52 -3.88
CA HIS A 3 16.18 2.58 -4.10
C HIS A 3 17.54 2.06 -4.58
N PHE A 4 17.98 0.91 -4.10
CA PHE A 4 19.21 0.27 -4.62
C PHE A 4 19.06 -0.13 -6.09
N ALA A 5 17.91 -0.70 -6.44
CA ALA A 5 17.62 -1.06 -7.82
C ALA A 5 17.58 0.18 -8.73
N LEU A 6 16.96 1.28 -8.28
CA LEU A 6 16.93 2.55 -9.00
C LEU A 6 18.34 3.11 -9.24
N LEU A 7 19.17 3.19 -8.20
CA LEU A 7 20.52 3.71 -8.31
C LEU A 7 21.37 2.92 -9.31
N LEU A 8 21.33 1.58 -9.24
CA LEU A 8 21.99 0.72 -10.20
C LEU A 8 21.43 0.91 -11.61
N GLY A 9 20.11 0.98 -11.75
CA GLY A 9 19.44 1.20 -13.04
C GLY A 9 19.79 2.53 -13.69
N TYR A 10 20.09 3.55 -12.92
CA TYR A 10 20.59 4.85 -13.39
C TYR A 10 22.12 4.95 -13.46
N GLY A 11 22.84 3.84 -13.31
CA GLY A 11 24.26 3.76 -13.62
C GLY A 11 25.23 3.78 -12.44
N ALA A 12 24.73 3.72 -11.20
CA ALA A 12 25.60 3.61 -10.04
C ALA A 12 26.40 2.29 -10.08
N ALA A 13 27.71 2.37 -10.02
CA ALA A 13 28.59 1.20 -9.97
C ALA A 13 28.69 0.59 -8.57
N ALA A 14 28.52 1.41 -7.53
CA ALA A 14 28.53 0.99 -6.14
C ALA A 14 27.62 1.89 -5.29
N ILE A 15 27.12 1.34 -4.19
CA ILE A 15 26.26 2.05 -3.25
C ILE A 15 26.79 1.82 -1.85
N ASN A 16 27.00 2.93 -1.11
CA ASN A 16 27.37 2.88 0.30
C ASN A 16 26.23 3.43 1.17
N PRO A 17 25.37 2.58 1.73
CA PRO A 17 24.29 3.01 2.60
C PRO A 17 24.75 3.21 4.04
N TYR A 18 25.77 4.09 4.23
CA TYR A 18 26.46 4.26 5.52
C TYR A 18 25.49 4.63 6.65
N LEU A 19 24.51 5.51 6.40
CA LEU A 19 23.52 5.89 7.40
C LEU A 19 22.65 4.71 7.86
N ALA A 20 22.29 3.80 6.93
CA ALA A 20 21.57 2.58 7.29
C ALA A 20 22.43 1.65 8.16
N PHE A 21 23.73 1.57 7.90
CA PHE A 21 24.66 0.79 8.72
C PHE A 21 24.79 1.37 10.13
N GLU A 22 25.01 2.67 10.25
CA GLU A 22 25.06 3.39 11.52
C GLU A 22 23.74 3.26 12.30
N THR A 23 22.61 3.38 11.64
CA THR A 23 21.29 3.17 12.26
C THR A 23 21.13 1.76 12.81
N ILE A 24 21.56 0.72 12.07
CA ILE A 24 21.51 -0.67 12.54
C ILE A 24 22.40 -0.85 13.77
N GLU A 25 23.59 -0.27 13.76
CA GLU A 25 24.50 -0.33 14.90
C GLU A 25 23.93 0.37 16.14
N ASP A 26 23.37 1.56 15.97
CA ASP A 26 22.72 2.32 17.03
C ASP A 26 21.52 1.55 17.63
N LEU A 27 20.66 0.95 16.81
CA LEU A 27 19.55 0.12 17.27
C LEU A 27 20.00 -1.10 18.10
N ILE A 28 21.18 -1.65 17.80
CA ILE A 28 21.79 -2.72 18.61
C ILE A 28 22.28 -2.16 19.94
N ASP A 29 22.97 -1.02 19.92
CA ASP A 29 23.49 -0.37 21.12
C ASP A 29 22.36 0.04 22.08
N GLN A 30 21.23 0.48 21.54
CA GLN A 30 20.01 0.79 22.31
C GLN A 30 19.25 -0.44 22.80
N GLY A 31 19.63 -1.65 22.40
CA GLY A 31 18.94 -2.90 22.78
C GLY A 31 17.61 -3.12 22.05
N VAL A 32 17.31 -2.34 21.02
CA VAL A 32 16.10 -2.53 20.17
C VAL A 32 16.26 -3.78 19.29
N LEU A 33 17.44 -3.96 18.70
CA LEU A 33 17.79 -5.18 17.98
C LEU A 33 18.64 -6.08 18.88
N THR A 34 18.04 -7.16 19.35
CA THR A 34 18.69 -8.12 20.25
C THR A 34 19.09 -9.42 19.54
N GLY A 35 20.03 -10.15 20.11
CA GLY A 35 20.46 -11.46 19.59
C GLY A 35 21.33 -11.41 18.34
N LEU A 36 21.81 -10.22 17.96
CA LEU A 36 22.70 -10.00 16.80
C LEU A 36 23.91 -9.17 17.19
N THR A 37 25.06 -9.49 16.57
CA THR A 37 26.22 -8.59 16.60
C THR A 37 26.14 -7.60 15.44
N LYS A 38 26.72 -6.39 15.61
CA LYS A 38 26.76 -5.35 14.57
C LYS A 38 27.22 -5.89 13.21
N PRO A 39 28.38 -6.60 13.09
CA PRO A 39 28.81 -7.14 11.81
C PRO A 39 27.84 -8.16 11.19
N LYS A 40 27.15 -8.94 12.02
CA LYS A 40 26.16 -9.91 11.53
C LYS A 40 24.90 -9.22 11.01
N ALA A 41 24.45 -8.19 11.70
CA ALA A 41 23.28 -7.41 11.30
C ALA A 41 23.54 -6.68 9.97
N ILE A 42 24.70 -6.03 9.81
CA ILE A 42 25.11 -5.39 8.56
C ILE A 42 25.18 -6.41 7.41
N ARG A 43 25.83 -7.57 7.62
CA ARG A 43 25.87 -8.64 6.60
C ARG A 43 24.47 -9.12 6.22
N ASN A 44 23.56 -9.24 7.18
CA ASN A 44 22.18 -9.62 6.90
C ASN A 44 21.46 -8.56 6.06
N PHE A 45 21.65 -7.29 6.37
CA PHE A 45 21.09 -6.17 5.60
C PHE A 45 21.63 -6.17 4.16
N VAL A 46 22.94 -6.28 3.96
CA VAL A 46 23.54 -6.36 2.63
C VAL A 46 23.01 -7.56 1.85
N LYS A 47 22.94 -8.74 2.48
CA LYS A 47 22.42 -9.95 1.86
C LYS A 47 20.94 -9.81 1.46
N ALA A 48 20.14 -9.21 2.31
CA ALA A 48 18.72 -8.96 2.02
C ALA A 48 18.55 -7.98 0.87
N SER A 49 19.31 -6.88 0.87
CA SER A 49 19.29 -5.86 -0.19
C SER A 49 19.74 -6.46 -1.53
N THR A 50 20.82 -7.23 -1.55
CA THR A 50 21.30 -7.93 -2.75
C THR A 50 20.25 -8.90 -3.31
N LYS A 51 19.67 -9.74 -2.45
CA LYS A 51 18.61 -10.65 -2.88
C LYS A 51 17.39 -9.91 -3.44
N GLY A 52 17.04 -8.77 -2.84
CA GLY A 52 15.95 -7.93 -3.30
C GLY A 52 16.23 -7.35 -4.69
N VAL A 53 17.42 -6.84 -4.94
CA VAL A 53 17.81 -6.35 -6.27
C VAL A 53 17.77 -7.46 -7.32
N LEU A 54 18.32 -8.63 -7.02
CA LEU A 54 18.27 -9.78 -7.92
C LEU A 54 16.81 -10.19 -8.24
N LYS A 55 15.92 -10.11 -7.25
CA LYS A 55 14.50 -10.40 -7.48
C LYS A 55 13.83 -9.37 -8.39
N ILE A 56 14.17 -8.10 -8.26
CA ILE A 56 13.69 -7.04 -9.15
C ILE A 56 14.17 -7.27 -10.58
N MET A 57 15.47 -7.54 -10.76
CA MET A 57 16.04 -7.86 -12.06
C MET A 57 15.35 -9.08 -12.69
N SER A 58 15.14 -10.13 -11.92
CA SER A 58 14.45 -11.35 -12.37
C SER A 58 13.03 -11.08 -12.85
N LYS A 59 12.27 -10.23 -12.12
CA LYS A 59 10.92 -9.82 -12.53
C LYS A 59 10.90 -8.97 -13.80
N MET A 60 11.96 -8.21 -14.06
CA MET A 60 12.12 -7.44 -15.30
C MET A 60 12.67 -8.27 -16.46
N GLY A 61 13.02 -9.53 -16.23
CA GLY A 61 13.61 -10.41 -17.24
C GLY A 61 15.07 -10.09 -17.58
N ILE A 62 15.79 -9.37 -16.72
CA ILE A 62 17.19 -8.98 -16.93
C ILE A 62 18.10 -9.90 -16.12
N SER A 63 18.90 -10.72 -16.79
CA SER A 63 19.68 -11.80 -16.18
C SER A 63 21.06 -11.39 -15.67
N THR A 64 21.63 -10.26 -16.11
CA THR A 64 22.96 -9.82 -15.72
C THR A 64 22.95 -8.39 -15.17
N VAL A 65 23.81 -8.13 -14.18
CA VAL A 65 23.96 -6.78 -13.61
C VAL A 65 24.49 -5.80 -14.65
N ALA A 66 25.37 -6.25 -15.54
CA ALA A 66 25.91 -5.42 -16.61
C ALA A 66 24.82 -4.92 -17.58
N SER A 67 23.81 -5.73 -17.85
CA SER A 67 22.67 -5.34 -18.69
C SER A 67 21.66 -4.47 -17.94
N TYR A 68 21.64 -4.54 -16.62
CA TYR A 68 20.73 -3.76 -15.77
C TYR A 68 21.28 -2.37 -15.47
N THR A 69 22.58 -2.26 -15.22
CA THR A 69 23.25 -1.00 -14.86
C THR A 69 23.14 0.02 -15.99
N GLY A 70 22.54 1.16 -15.70
CA GLY A 70 22.30 2.22 -16.68
C GLY A 70 21.18 1.95 -17.69
N ALA A 71 20.42 0.86 -17.55
CA ALA A 71 19.35 0.52 -18.49
C ALA A 71 18.12 1.43 -18.39
N GLN A 72 17.97 2.21 -17.32
CA GLN A 72 16.88 3.18 -17.09
C GLN A 72 15.49 2.60 -17.35
N VAL A 73 15.25 1.37 -16.95
CA VAL A 73 14.00 0.62 -17.16
C VAL A 73 12.88 1.02 -16.18
N PHE A 74 12.80 2.30 -15.88
CA PHE A 74 11.84 2.87 -14.94
C PHE A 74 10.95 3.90 -15.62
N GLU A 75 9.85 4.22 -14.99
CA GLU A 75 8.94 5.27 -15.38
C GLU A 75 8.89 6.32 -14.25
N ALA A 76 8.99 7.60 -14.60
CA ALA A 76 8.78 8.68 -13.66
C ALA A 76 7.28 8.94 -13.51
N ILE A 77 6.81 9.01 -12.27
CA ILE A 77 5.40 9.27 -11.94
C ILE A 77 5.35 10.46 -10.99
N GLY A 78 4.61 11.51 -11.39
CA GLY A 78 4.38 12.66 -10.54
C GLY A 78 5.55 13.66 -10.48
N LEU A 79 6.48 13.63 -11.43
CA LEU A 79 7.51 14.63 -11.62
C LEU A 79 7.18 15.52 -12.84
N SER A 80 7.52 16.80 -12.78
CA SER A 80 7.30 17.70 -13.90
C SER A 80 8.16 17.30 -15.12
N GLU A 81 7.69 17.64 -16.30
CA GLU A 81 8.38 17.32 -17.55
C GLU A 81 9.76 17.97 -17.61
N GLU A 82 9.87 19.25 -17.19
CA GLU A 82 11.15 19.97 -17.13
C GLU A 82 12.16 19.26 -16.23
N LEU A 83 11.72 18.78 -15.07
CA LEU A 83 12.58 18.06 -14.13
C LEU A 83 13.06 16.73 -14.72
N VAL A 84 12.17 16.01 -15.40
CA VAL A 84 12.53 14.72 -16.04
C VAL A 84 13.50 14.96 -17.20
N ASP A 85 13.26 15.96 -18.02
CA ASP A 85 14.12 16.27 -19.16
C ASP A 85 15.52 16.71 -18.75
N GLU A 86 15.63 17.48 -17.66
CA GLU A 86 16.91 17.99 -17.17
C GLU A 86 17.73 16.93 -16.43
N TYR A 87 17.10 16.17 -15.51
CA TYR A 87 17.83 15.29 -14.59
C TYR A 87 17.68 13.79 -14.89
N PHE A 88 16.65 13.41 -15.62
CA PHE A 88 16.32 12.01 -15.95
C PHE A 88 16.06 11.84 -17.46
N THR A 89 16.84 12.51 -18.26
CA THR A 89 16.70 12.53 -19.73
C THR A 89 16.49 11.13 -20.31
N GLY A 90 15.45 10.96 -21.11
CA GLY A 90 15.09 9.68 -21.71
C GLY A 90 14.23 8.76 -20.85
N THR A 91 13.96 9.11 -19.58
CA THR A 91 13.03 8.37 -18.74
C THR A 91 11.58 8.65 -19.18
N THR A 92 10.81 7.60 -19.40
CA THR A 92 9.38 7.73 -19.75
C THR A 92 8.60 8.33 -18.59
N SER A 93 7.80 9.36 -18.87
CA SER A 93 6.85 9.91 -17.91
C SER A 93 5.49 10.10 -18.58
N ARG A 94 4.45 9.50 -18.02
CA ARG A 94 3.06 9.64 -18.49
C ARG A 94 2.20 10.47 -17.56
N ILE A 95 2.65 10.67 -16.34
CA ILE A 95 1.96 11.43 -15.30
C ILE A 95 2.91 12.50 -14.81
N SER A 96 2.70 13.72 -15.25
CA SER A 96 3.43 14.90 -14.78
C SER A 96 3.04 15.24 -13.33
N GLY A 97 3.81 16.10 -12.70
CA GLY A 97 3.56 16.48 -11.30
C GLY A 97 4.46 17.61 -10.84
N VAL A 98 5.14 17.38 -9.72
CA VAL A 98 5.88 18.41 -8.98
C VAL A 98 7.25 18.72 -9.61
N GLY A 99 7.66 19.97 -9.47
CA GLY A 99 8.98 20.44 -9.82
C GLY A 99 9.99 20.33 -8.68
N LEU A 100 11.18 20.86 -8.93
CA LEU A 100 12.30 20.81 -7.98
C LEU A 100 12.02 21.61 -6.70
N ASP A 101 11.25 22.67 -6.79
CA ASP A 101 10.83 23.51 -5.65
C ASP A 101 10.06 22.72 -4.61
N VAL A 102 9.06 21.96 -5.03
CA VAL A 102 8.26 21.10 -4.12
C VAL A 102 9.13 20.00 -3.52
N LEU A 103 10.01 19.38 -4.30
CA LEU A 103 10.95 18.38 -3.78
C LEU A 103 11.89 18.98 -2.73
N ALA A 104 12.36 20.21 -2.93
CA ALA A 104 13.19 20.92 -1.97
C ALA A 104 12.41 21.22 -0.67
N GLU A 105 11.16 21.63 -0.77
CA GLU A 105 10.28 21.85 0.39
C GLU A 105 10.06 20.56 1.18
N GLU A 106 9.81 19.43 0.51
CA GLU A 106 9.67 18.13 1.16
C GLU A 106 10.94 17.68 1.88
N VAL A 107 12.11 17.89 1.26
CA VAL A 107 13.41 17.59 1.90
C VAL A 107 13.60 18.47 3.14
N ALA A 108 13.31 19.78 3.02
CA ALA A 108 13.39 20.71 4.14
C ALA A 108 12.42 20.36 5.28
N ALA A 109 11.22 19.87 4.94
CA ALA A 109 10.25 19.42 5.93
C ALA A 109 10.75 18.19 6.70
N ARG A 110 11.31 17.20 6.00
CA ARG A 110 11.94 16.01 6.64
C ARG A 110 13.13 16.42 7.52
N HIS A 111 13.95 17.34 7.06
CA HIS A 111 15.09 17.84 7.84
C HIS A 111 14.59 18.56 9.11
N ARG A 112 13.63 19.45 9.02
CA ARG A 112 13.03 20.12 10.18
C ARG A 112 12.47 19.11 11.18
N PHE A 113 11.81 18.07 10.70
CA PHE A 113 11.28 17.02 11.57
C PHE A 113 12.38 16.24 12.30
N ALA A 114 13.50 15.97 11.62
CA ALA A 114 14.64 15.26 12.21
C ALA A 114 15.37 16.08 13.28
N TYR A 115 15.43 17.40 13.11
CA TYR A 115 16.17 18.34 13.98
C TYR A 115 15.24 19.27 14.76
N LEU A 116 14.13 18.75 15.27
CA LEU A 116 13.28 19.51 16.17
C LEU A 116 13.99 19.79 17.49
N ASP A 117 13.84 21.03 18.03
CA ASP A 117 14.21 21.34 19.39
C ASP A 117 13.34 20.51 20.34
N ARG A 118 13.93 19.53 20.97
CA ARG A 118 13.25 18.62 21.90
C ARG A 118 13.97 18.64 23.24
N PRO A 119 13.24 18.49 24.36
CA PRO A 119 13.86 18.25 25.65
C PRO A 119 14.74 16.99 25.55
N GLU A 120 15.92 17.01 26.19
CA GLU A 120 16.85 15.86 26.24
C GLU A 120 16.16 14.59 26.77
N GLU A 121 15.16 14.75 27.62
CA GLU A 121 14.39 13.65 28.23
C GLU A 121 13.36 13.02 27.29
N ALA A 122 13.04 13.64 26.17
CA ALA A 122 12.10 13.14 25.19
C ALA A 122 12.70 13.09 23.78
N PRO A 123 13.83 12.40 23.59
CA PRO A 123 14.38 12.21 22.25
C PRO A 123 13.39 11.42 21.42
N HIS A 124 13.22 11.79 20.15
CA HIS A 124 12.41 10.96 19.26
C HIS A 124 13.22 9.73 18.86
N ARG A 125 13.00 8.66 19.54
CA ARG A 125 13.66 7.39 19.29
C ARG A 125 12.77 6.40 18.59
N ASP A 126 11.48 6.69 18.54
CA ASP A 126 10.51 5.80 17.91
C ASP A 126 10.57 5.98 16.39
N LEU A 127 10.74 4.88 15.71
CA LEU A 127 10.55 4.83 14.27
C LEU A 127 9.08 5.17 13.96
N TRP A 128 8.86 5.82 12.82
CA TRP A 128 7.51 6.03 12.32
C TRP A 128 6.75 4.70 12.29
N ALA A 129 5.55 4.67 12.87
CA ALA A 129 4.77 3.44 12.99
C ALA A 129 4.43 2.82 11.62
N GLY A 130 4.44 3.64 10.56
CA GLY A 130 4.06 3.22 9.22
C GLY A 130 2.59 2.84 9.14
N GLY A 131 2.29 1.68 8.59
CA GLY A 131 0.94 1.15 8.55
C GLY A 131 0.27 1.28 7.19
N GLU A 132 0.98 1.69 6.14
CA GLU A 132 0.44 1.83 4.78
C GLU A 132 -0.02 0.48 4.22
N TYR A 133 0.77 -0.57 4.44
CA TYR A 133 0.48 -1.93 3.92
C TYR A 133 -0.24 -2.83 4.92
N GLN A 134 0.08 -2.67 6.19
CA GLN A 134 -0.55 -3.41 7.29
C GLN A 134 -1.03 -2.43 8.34
N TRP A 135 -2.25 -2.63 8.83
CA TRP A 135 -2.75 -1.85 9.94
C TRP A 135 -1.81 -1.89 11.16
N ARG A 136 -1.58 -0.73 11.74
CA ARG A 136 -0.88 -0.54 13.01
C ARG A 136 -1.72 0.38 13.89
N ARG A 137 -1.69 0.16 15.20
CA ARG A 137 -2.50 0.94 16.15
C ARG A 137 -2.23 2.43 16.03
N GLU A 138 -0.97 2.81 15.97
CA GLU A 138 -0.50 4.21 15.88
C GLU A 138 -0.09 4.59 14.45
N GLY A 139 -0.45 3.79 13.46
CA GLY A 139 -0.12 4.00 12.07
C GLY A 139 -1.24 4.66 11.27
N GLU A 140 -1.12 4.60 9.95
CA GLU A 140 -2.08 5.15 9.02
C GLU A 140 -3.47 4.53 9.19
N HIS A 141 -4.49 5.35 9.00
CA HIS A 141 -5.89 4.92 9.08
C HIS A 141 -6.25 4.03 7.89
N HIS A 142 -6.85 2.86 8.20
CA HIS A 142 -7.42 1.96 7.20
C HIS A 142 -8.94 1.91 7.35
N LEU A 143 -9.65 1.91 6.22
CA LEU A 143 -11.11 1.71 6.20
C LEU A 143 -11.47 0.34 6.77
N PHE A 144 -10.76 -0.70 6.32
CA PHE A 144 -10.88 -2.05 6.85
C PHE A 144 -9.80 -2.30 7.90
N ASN A 145 -10.15 -2.05 9.14
CA ASN A 145 -9.30 -2.19 10.32
C ASN A 145 -9.87 -3.31 11.23
N PRO A 146 -9.19 -3.69 12.31
CA PRO A 146 -9.67 -4.75 13.22
C PRO A 146 -11.09 -4.55 13.73
N GLU A 147 -11.51 -3.32 13.96
CA GLU A 147 -12.86 -3.03 14.47
C GLU A 147 -13.93 -3.24 13.40
N THR A 148 -13.74 -2.73 12.18
CA THR A 148 -14.70 -2.91 11.08
C THR A 148 -14.81 -4.38 10.68
N VAL A 149 -13.68 -5.10 10.62
CA VAL A 149 -13.66 -6.54 10.34
C VAL A 149 -14.39 -7.33 11.44
N PHE A 150 -14.11 -7.02 12.71
CA PHE A 150 -14.79 -7.66 13.83
C PHE A 150 -16.30 -7.44 13.82
N LYS A 151 -16.74 -6.19 13.60
CA LYS A 151 -18.19 -5.87 13.56
C LYS A 151 -18.91 -6.63 12.45
N LEU A 152 -18.34 -6.69 11.26
CA LEU A 152 -18.94 -7.43 10.14
C LEU A 152 -19.04 -8.93 10.46
N GLN A 153 -17.97 -9.53 10.95
CA GLN A 153 -17.95 -10.95 11.32
C GLN A 153 -18.92 -11.25 12.46
N HIS A 154 -18.97 -10.40 13.48
CA HIS A 154 -19.86 -10.57 14.60
C HIS A 154 -21.32 -10.47 14.16
N ALA A 155 -21.67 -9.43 13.43
CA ALA A 155 -23.02 -9.24 12.88
C ALA A 155 -23.49 -10.46 12.07
N THR A 156 -22.62 -10.98 11.22
CA THR A 156 -22.92 -12.11 10.34
C THR A 156 -23.12 -13.41 11.13
N ARG A 157 -22.22 -13.71 12.06
CA ARG A 157 -22.27 -14.95 12.88
C ARG A 157 -23.45 -14.98 13.84
N THR A 158 -23.80 -13.83 14.42
CA THR A 158 -24.88 -13.71 15.41
C THR A 158 -26.21 -13.27 14.80
N LYS A 159 -26.23 -12.98 13.47
CA LYS A 159 -27.41 -12.46 12.75
C LYS A 159 -27.97 -11.17 13.37
N ARG A 160 -27.08 -10.32 13.90
CA ARG A 160 -27.42 -9.06 14.56
C ARG A 160 -27.37 -7.90 13.55
N TYR A 161 -28.55 -7.49 13.08
CA TYR A 161 -28.66 -6.37 12.12
C TYR A 161 -28.25 -5.02 12.71
N ASP A 162 -28.44 -4.80 13.99
CA ASP A 162 -27.99 -3.60 14.70
C ASP A 162 -26.47 -3.43 14.63
N ILE A 163 -25.72 -4.50 14.86
CA ILE A 163 -24.24 -4.51 14.73
C ILE A 163 -23.82 -4.30 13.25
N PHE A 164 -24.58 -4.86 12.31
CA PHE A 164 -24.34 -4.60 10.89
C PHE A 164 -24.55 -3.12 10.55
N LYS A 165 -25.56 -2.47 11.11
CA LYS A 165 -25.75 -1.02 10.92
C LYS A 165 -24.61 -0.19 11.52
N GLU A 166 -24.04 -0.57 12.66
CA GLU A 166 -22.84 0.05 13.20
C GLU A 166 -21.64 -0.09 12.27
N TYR A 167 -21.47 -1.27 11.66
CA TYR A 167 -20.45 -1.51 10.65
C TYR A 167 -20.64 -0.61 9.43
N THR A 168 -21.84 -0.57 8.83
CA THR A 168 -22.10 0.25 7.64
C THR A 168 -21.88 1.73 7.91
N THR A 169 -22.35 2.24 9.05
CA THR A 169 -22.12 3.64 9.45
C THR A 169 -20.64 3.99 9.49
N ARG A 170 -19.79 3.09 10.03
CA ARG A 170 -18.35 3.33 10.10
C ARG A 170 -17.66 3.29 8.75
N VAL A 171 -18.13 2.43 7.84
CA VAL A 171 -17.56 2.31 6.50
C VAL A 171 -18.02 3.45 5.59
N ASP A 172 -19.27 3.87 5.74
CA ASP A 172 -19.86 4.90 4.89
C ASP A 172 -19.55 6.34 5.37
N ASP A 173 -19.45 6.55 6.70
CA ASP A 173 -19.11 7.85 7.27
C ASP A 173 -17.58 8.10 7.21
N GLN A 174 -17.13 8.57 6.08
CA GLN A 174 -15.75 8.98 5.86
C GLN A 174 -15.52 10.50 6.01
N ALA A 175 -16.53 11.25 6.45
CA ALA A 175 -16.47 12.71 6.52
C ALA A 175 -15.29 13.24 7.37
N ARG A 176 -14.88 12.49 8.40
CA ARG A 176 -13.79 12.89 9.31
C ARG A 176 -12.45 12.23 9.00
N LYS A 177 -12.46 11.06 8.39
CA LYS A 177 -11.25 10.26 8.09
C LYS A 177 -11.41 9.63 6.72
N LEU A 178 -11.13 10.40 5.70
CA LEU A 178 -11.14 9.91 4.32
C LEU A 178 -10.10 8.83 4.14
N ALA A 179 -10.55 7.65 3.74
CA ALA A 179 -9.67 6.49 3.50
C ALA A 179 -9.71 6.02 2.04
N THR A 180 -10.68 6.49 1.26
CA THR A 180 -10.83 6.13 -0.16
C THR A 180 -11.36 7.32 -0.97
N LEU A 181 -11.06 7.33 -2.27
CA LEU A 181 -11.64 8.32 -3.20
C LEU A 181 -13.17 8.27 -3.23
N ARG A 182 -13.75 7.10 -2.97
CA ARG A 182 -15.21 6.93 -2.90
C ARG A 182 -15.84 7.78 -1.80
N GLY A 183 -15.14 8.00 -0.70
CA GLY A 183 -15.58 8.86 0.40
C GLY A 183 -15.70 10.34 0.03
N LEU A 184 -15.17 10.76 -1.12
CA LEU A 184 -15.31 12.11 -1.65
C LEU A 184 -16.57 12.30 -2.51
N PHE A 185 -17.26 11.22 -2.83
CA PHE A 185 -18.44 11.27 -3.71
C PHE A 185 -19.73 11.31 -2.88
N GLU A 186 -20.65 12.09 -3.36
CA GLU A 186 -22.01 12.17 -2.82
C GLU A 186 -23.01 11.76 -3.89
N LEU A 187 -24.09 11.11 -3.46
CA LEU A 187 -25.20 10.82 -4.34
C LEU A 187 -25.96 12.11 -4.62
N LYS A 188 -26.41 12.28 -5.86
CA LYS A 188 -27.19 13.46 -6.30
C LYS A 188 -28.67 13.34 -5.94
N ASP A 189 -28.94 13.03 -4.68
CA ASP A 189 -30.32 12.91 -4.19
C ASP A 189 -31.05 14.24 -4.30
N GLY A 190 -32.30 14.18 -4.73
CA GLY A 190 -33.16 15.33 -4.86
C GLY A 190 -32.88 16.24 -6.08
N LEU A 191 -31.87 15.98 -6.92
CA LEU A 191 -31.58 16.75 -8.13
C LEU A 191 -32.47 16.36 -9.32
N ARG A 192 -33.14 15.21 -9.24
CA ARG A 192 -34.06 14.69 -10.24
C ARG A 192 -35.33 14.20 -9.54
N PRO A 193 -36.48 14.24 -10.21
CA PRO A 193 -37.68 13.59 -9.69
C PRO A 193 -37.41 12.09 -9.43
N PRO A 194 -37.93 11.52 -8.35
CA PRO A 194 -37.83 10.09 -8.12
C PRO A 194 -38.57 9.32 -9.23
N VAL A 195 -37.99 8.18 -9.62
CA VAL A 195 -38.68 7.27 -10.54
C VAL A 195 -39.64 6.37 -9.76
N PRO A 196 -40.80 5.98 -10.34
CA PRO A 196 -41.68 5.00 -9.74
C PRO A 196 -40.93 3.68 -9.44
N ILE A 197 -41.34 3.01 -8.35
CA ILE A 197 -40.62 1.79 -7.92
C ILE A 197 -40.73 0.67 -8.97
N GLU A 198 -41.74 0.69 -9.78
CA GLU A 198 -41.98 -0.27 -10.87
C GLU A 198 -40.98 -0.12 -12.03
N GLU A 199 -40.40 1.08 -12.16
CA GLU A 199 -39.36 1.36 -13.17
C GLU A 199 -37.97 1.09 -12.64
N VAL A 200 -37.82 0.85 -11.34
CA VAL A 200 -36.52 0.50 -10.75
C VAL A 200 -36.16 -0.95 -11.07
N GLU A 201 -34.96 -1.18 -11.54
CA GLU A 201 -34.47 -2.52 -11.84
C GLU A 201 -34.56 -3.43 -10.60
N PRO A 202 -35.17 -4.62 -10.70
CA PRO A 202 -35.31 -5.51 -9.56
C PRO A 202 -33.93 -6.09 -9.12
N VAL A 203 -33.78 -6.37 -7.83
CA VAL A 203 -32.56 -6.93 -7.24
C VAL A 203 -32.07 -8.18 -7.98
N SER A 204 -32.99 -9.05 -8.42
CA SER A 204 -32.69 -10.25 -9.19
C SER A 204 -31.95 -9.99 -10.52
N GLU A 205 -32.15 -8.81 -11.11
CA GLU A 205 -31.41 -8.41 -12.32
C GLU A 205 -30.09 -7.71 -11.95
N ILE A 206 -30.09 -6.91 -10.89
CA ILE A 206 -28.89 -6.21 -10.41
C ILE A 206 -27.80 -7.21 -10.03
N VAL A 207 -28.11 -8.25 -9.25
CA VAL A 207 -27.13 -9.23 -8.74
C VAL A 207 -26.45 -10.03 -9.85
N LYS A 208 -27.04 -10.15 -11.03
CA LYS A 208 -26.41 -10.81 -12.19
C LYS A 208 -25.12 -10.13 -12.66
N ARG A 209 -24.95 -8.87 -12.33
CA ARG A 209 -23.75 -8.09 -12.67
C ARG A 209 -22.65 -8.15 -11.61
N PHE A 210 -22.94 -8.77 -10.47
CA PHE A 210 -21.95 -8.91 -9.40
C PHE A 210 -21.22 -10.24 -9.50
N SER A 211 -19.92 -10.19 -9.14
CA SER A 211 -19.10 -11.40 -9.06
C SER A 211 -18.19 -11.35 -7.83
N THR A 212 -17.76 -12.50 -7.36
CA THR A 212 -16.72 -12.58 -6.33
C THR A 212 -15.37 -12.10 -6.88
N GLY A 213 -14.48 -11.67 -5.97
CA GLY A 213 -13.07 -11.53 -6.31
C GLY A 213 -12.49 -12.89 -6.76
N ALA A 214 -11.50 -12.84 -7.65
CA ALA A 214 -10.79 -14.05 -8.08
C ALA A 214 -9.90 -14.56 -6.94
N MET A 215 -10.24 -15.73 -6.40
CA MET A 215 -9.47 -16.41 -5.36
C MET A 215 -9.23 -17.84 -5.80
N SER A 216 -7.94 -18.23 -5.94
CA SER A 216 -7.60 -19.59 -6.33
C SER A 216 -7.72 -20.56 -5.15
N TYR A 217 -8.00 -21.82 -5.44
CA TYR A 217 -8.00 -22.90 -4.46
C TYR A 217 -6.64 -23.07 -3.76
N GLY A 218 -5.56 -22.65 -4.40
CA GLY A 218 -4.22 -22.65 -3.79
C GLY A 218 -4.01 -21.65 -2.65
N SER A 219 -4.84 -20.62 -2.57
CA SER A 219 -4.71 -19.55 -1.55
C SER A 219 -5.70 -19.66 -0.40
N ILE A 220 -6.78 -20.43 -0.55
CA ILE A 220 -7.84 -20.62 0.44
C ILE A 220 -8.22 -22.08 0.58
N SER A 221 -8.92 -22.44 1.66
CA SER A 221 -9.43 -23.81 1.80
C SER A 221 -10.58 -24.10 0.83
N MET A 222 -10.87 -25.38 0.64
CA MET A 222 -11.99 -25.83 -0.18
C MET A 222 -13.32 -25.26 0.28
N GLU A 223 -13.59 -25.31 1.59
CA GLU A 223 -14.83 -24.82 2.18
C GLU A 223 -14.97 -23.28 1.99
N ALA A 224 -13.86 -22.56 2.13
CA ALA A 224 -13.84 -21.12 1.87
C ALA A 224 -14.05 -20.79 0.41
N HIS A 225 -13.61 -21.66 -0.50
CA HIS A 225 -13.81 -21.49 -1.95
C HIS A 225 -15.23 -21.81 -2.39
N GLU A 226 -15.79 -22.92 -1.89
CA GLU A 226 -17.16 -23.35 -2.21
C GLU A 226 -18.24 -22.41 -1.67
N THR A 227 -18.02 -21.80 -0.51
CA THR A 227 -19.00 -20.94 0.15
C THR A 227 -19.41 -19.73 -0.70
N PRO A 228 -18.51 -18.88 -1.22
CA PRO A 228 -18.89 -17.77 -2.09
C PRO A 228 -19.46 -18.25 -3.42
N ALA A 229 -18.96 -19.35 -4.00
CA ALA A 229 -19.50 -19.89 -5.23
C ALA A 229 -20.97 -20.33 -5.04
N SER A 230 -21.27 -21.05 -3.98
CA SER A 230 -22.64 -21.48 -3.63
C SER A 230 -23.54 -20.29 -3.34
N ALA A 231 -23.04 -19.28 -2.63
CA ALA A 231 -23.80 -18.05 -2.33
C ALA A 231 -24.15 -17.30 -3.61
N MET A 232 -23.19 -17.08 -4.50
CA MET A 232 -23.42 -16.39 -5.76
C MET A 232 -24.36 -17.17 -6.70
N ASN A 233 -24.22 -18.48 -6.79
CA ASN A 233 -25.14 -19.33 -7.56
C ASN A 233 -26.57 -19.21 -7.04
N ARG A 234 -26.75 -19.17 -5.72
CA ARG A 234 -28.08 -19.06 -5.09
C ARG A 234 -28.79 -17.75 -5.43
N ILE A 235 -28.07 -16.64 -5.50
CA ILE A 235 -28.63 -15.33 -5.82
C ILE A 235 -28.61 -14.98 -7.30
N GLY A 236 -28.04 -15.84 -8.15
CA GLY A 236 -27.91 -15.59 -9.60
C GLY A 236 -26.76 -14.69 -9.98
N GLY A 237 -25.81 -14.45 -9.08
CA GLY A 237 -24.55 -13.75 -9.35
C GLY A 237 -23.52 -14.66 -10.00
N LYS A 238 -22.27 -14.21 -10.02
CA LYS A 238 -21.13 -14.92 -10.64
C LYS A 238 -20.02 -15.17 -9.63
N ALA A 239 -19.36 -16.29 -9.74
CA ALA A 239 -18.14 -16.58 -8.99
C ALA A 239 -16.95 -16.65 -9.96
N ASN A 240 -15.79 -16.20 -9.49
CA ASN A 240 -14.55 -16.24 -10.22
C ASN A 240 -13.53 -17.06 -9.41
N THR A 241 -13.03 -18.15 -10.01
CA THR A 241 -12.09 -19.07 -9.38
C THR A 241 -10.62 -18.68 -9.60
N GLY A 242 -10.35 -17.61 -10.36
CA GLY A 242 -9.00 -17.25 -10.75
C GLY A 242 -8.38 -18.33 -11.65
N GLU A 243 -7.26 -18.88 -11.21
CA GLU A 243 -6.52 -19.91 -11.95
C GLU A 243 -7.01 -21.36 -11.71
N GLY A 244 -8.06 -21.53 -10.97
CA GLY A 244 -8.63 -22.87 -10.74
C GLY A 244 -8.63 -23.36 -9.33
#